data_3786d9224b2089ebeadaa0eb09a1640e
#
_entry.id   3786d9224b2089ebeadaa0eb09a1640e
#
_cell.length_a   1.000
_cell.length_b   1.000
_cell.length_c   1.000
_cell.angle_alpha   90.00
_cell.angle_beta   90.00
_cell.angle_gamma   90.00
#
_symmetry.space_group_name_H-M   'P 1'
#
loop_
_entity.id
_entity.type
_entity.pdbx_description
1 polymer ?
#
loop_
_entity_poly.entity_id
_entity_poly.type
_entity_poly.pdbx_seq_one_letter_code
_entity_poly.pdbx_strand_id
1 'polypeptide(L)'
;MDNNTSMEKENFFTNGKQKITPIEIGREMQDSFLQYAMSVIVARALPDVRDGLKPVHRRILYTMFEKGLTPDKAYHKCADTVGAVLGSYHPHGDASVYDALVRLAQSFSMRYMLVDGQGNFGSVDGDPPAAYRYTEARMSKIALEMLTDIHLSLIHISEPTRHLRIS
;
A
#
# COMPACT_ATOMS: atom_id res chain seq x y z
N MET A 1 38.12 -11.28 49.44
CA MET A 1 38.46 -9.92 48.96
C MET A 1 37.56 -9.61 47.79
N ASP A 2 36.47 -9.03 48.19
CA ASP A 2 35.34 -8.74 47.28
C ASP A 2 35.54 -7.38 46.65
N ASN A 3 35.76 -7.32 45.36
CA ASN A 3 35.72 -6.06 44.62
C ASN A 3 34.37 -5.95 43.91
N ASN A 4 33.42 -5.46 44.69
CA ASN A 4 32.15 -4.98 44.20
C ASN A 4 32.33 -3.57 43.62
N THR A 5 32.55 -3.48 42.31
CA THR A 5 32.57 -2.19 41.63
C THR A 5 31.17 -1.89 41.18
N SER A 6 30.38 -1.32 42.06
CA SER A 6 29.11 -0.67 41.73
C SER A 6 29.41 0.54 40.85
N MET A 7 29.13 0.40 39.56
CA MET A 7 29.05 1.55 38.67
C MET A 7 27.87 2.42 39.11
N GLU A 8 28.20 3.49 39.82
CA GLU A 8 27.27 4.59 40.08
C GLU A 8 26.82 5.19 38.75
N LYS A 9 25.54 5.08 38.50
CA LYS A 9 24.90 5.78 37.36
C LYS A 9 24.90 7.27 37.69
N GLU A 10 25.87 8.01 37.18
CA GLU A 10 25.86 9.47 37.24
C GLU A 10 24.62 9.99 36.46
N ASN A 11 23.68 10.52 37.22
CA ASN A 11 22.54 11.25 36.70
C ASN A 11 22.99 12.67 36.31
N PHE A 12 23.20 12.93 35.05
CA PHE A 12 23.43 14.27 34.54
C PHE A 12 22.12 15.06 34.50
N PHE A 13 21.93 15.97 35.43
CA PHE A 13 20.83 16.93 35.43
C PHE A 13 21.33 18.28 34.97
N THR A 14 20.82 18.80 33.89
CA THR A 14 20.96 20.20 33.54
C THR A 14 19.59 20.88 33.65
N ASN A 15 19.53 21.87 34.56
CA ASN A 15 18.47 22.87 34.70
C ASN A 15 17.01 22.39 34.47
N GLY A 16 16.44 21.81 35.48
CA GLY A 16 15.01 21.89 35.86
C GLY A 16 13.91 21.45 34.88
N LYS A 17 14.19 21.19 33.60
CA LYS A 17 13.12 20.93 32.60
C LYS A 17 13.37 19.80 31.62
N GLN A 18 14.54 19.19 31.57
CA GLN A 18 14.79 18.05 30.69
C GLN A 18 15.43 16.89 31.44
N LYS A 19 14.73 15.75 31.43
CA LYS A 19 15.27 14.49 31.95
C LYS A 19 16.05 13.80 30.84
N ILE A 20 17.36 13.76 30.94
CA ILE A 20 18.23 13.01 30.04
C ILE A 20 18.31 11.57 30.55
N THR A 21 17.85 10.63 29.77
CA THR A 21 17.96 9.20 30.07
C THR A 21 19.06 8.62 29.18
N PRO A 22 20.11 8.00 29.73
CA PRO A 22 21.13 7.34 28.93
C PRO A 22 20.51 6.10 28.27
N ILE A 23 20.63 6.02 26.95
CA ILE A 23 20.13 4.88 26.13
C ILE A 23 21.34 4.26 25.44
N GLU A 24 21.45 2.94 25.50
CA GLU A 24 22.47 2.21 24.77
C GLU A 24 22.16 2.29 23.26
N ILE A 25 23.09 2.88 22.50
CA ILE A 25 22.88 3.15 21.07
C ILE A 25 22.59 1.88 20.26
N GLY A 26 23.21 0.74 20.63
CA GLY A 26 22.97 -0.53 19.95
C GLY A 26 21.54 -1.01 20.08
N ARG A 27 20.96 -0.88 21.29
CA ARG A 27 19.56 -1.28 21.55
C ARG A 27 18.59 -0.33 20.87
N GLU A 28 18.81 0.97 20.97
CA GLU A 28 17.96 1.98 20.31
C GLU A 28 17.97 1.82 18.79
N MET A 29 19.13 1.57 18.19
CA MET A 29 19.22 1.31 16.74
C MET A 29 18.51 0.01 16.35
N GLN A 30 18.61 -1.05 17.14
CA GLN A 30 17.92 -2.31 16.89
C GLN A 30 16.40 -2.13 16.94
N ASP A 31 15.88 -1.47 17.95
CA ASP A 31 14.45 -1.21 18.12
C ASP A 31 13.91 -0.30 17.01
N SER A 32 14.62 0.77 16.68
CA SER A 32 14.26 1.68 15.58
C SER A 32 14.28 0.99 14.22
N PHE A 33 15.29 0.14 13.98
CA PHE A 33 15.37 -0.64 12.75
C PHE A 33 14.24 -1.65 12.63
N LEU A 34 13.90 -2.34 13.73
CA LEU A 34 12.79 -3.29 13.77
C LEU A 34 11.46 -2.58 13.53
N GLN A 35 11.21 -1.44 14.16
CA GLN A 35 10.01 -0.64 13.94
C GLN A 35 9.90 -0.16 12.50
N TYR A 36 11.00 0.32 11.92
CA TYR A 36 11.03 0.71 10.51
C TYR A 36 10.74 -0.47 9.57
N ALA A 37 11.42 -1.61 9.77
CA ALA A 37 11.21 -2.82 8.97
C ALA A 37 9.75 -3.32 9.07
N MET A 38 9.20 -3.38 10.26
CA MET A 38 7.79 -3.75 10.48
C MET A 38 6.83 -2.78 9.81
N SER A 39 7.06 -1.49 9.92
CA SER A 39 6.26 -0.46 9.26
C SER A 39 6.24 -0.63 7.74
N VAL A 40 7.41 -0.86 7.13
CA VAL A 40 7.51 -1.08 5.68
C VAL A 40 6.81 -2.37 5.25
N ILE A 41 6.98 -3.48 6.00
CA ILE A 41 6.36 -4.76 5.69
C ILE A 41 4.82 -4.62 5.78
N VAL A 42 4.31 -4.11 6.89
CA VAL A 42 2.85 -4.00 7.12
C VAL A 42 2.21 -3.01 6.16
N ALA A 43 2.82 -1.82 5.98
CA ALA A 43 2.22 -0.76 5.17
C ALA A 43 2.39 -0.94 3.65
N ARG A 44 3.28 -1.83 3.19
CA ARG A 44 3.63 -1.92 1.77
C ARG A 44 3.56 -3.32 1.19
N ALA A 45 4.09 -4.32 1.90
CA ALA A 45 4.29 -5.66 1.36
C ALA A 45 3.12 -6.61 1.59
N LEU A 46 2.43 -6.49 2.72
CA LEU A 46 1.33 -7.38 3.07
C LEU A 46 0.01 -6.93 2.43
N PRO A 47 -0.74 -7.85 1.82
CA PRO A 47 -2.11 -7.58 1.40
C PRO A 47 -3.02 -7.45 2.63
N ASP A 48 -4.05 -6.60 2.52
CA ASP A 48 -5.06 -6.47 3.56
C ASP A 48 -5.93 -7.74 3.63
N VAL A 49 -6.22 -8.20 4.83
CA VAL A 49 -7.01 -9.43 5.06
C VAL A 49 -8.46 -9.30 4.55
N ARG A 50 -9.00 -8.08 4.43
CA ARG A 50 -10.39 -7.82 4.03
C ARG A 50 -10.62 -7.95 2.54
N ASP A 51 -9.69 -7.48 1.71
CA ASP A 51 -9.83 -7.41 0.26
C ASP A 51 -8.66 -8.04 -0.52
N GLY A 52 -7.61 -8.48 0.17
CA GLY A 52 -6.43 -9.09 -0.45
C GLY A 52 -5.57 -8.10 -1.23
N LEU A 53 -5.81 -6.80 -1.14
CA LEU A 53 -5.11 -5.79 -1.91
C LEU A 53 -3.93 -5.20 -1.13
N LYS A 54 -2.83 -4.99 -1.83
CA LYS A 54 -1.72 -4.15 -1.35
C LYS A 54 -2.04 -2.67 -1.59
N PRO A 55 -1.41 -1.74 -0.88
CA PRO A 55 -1.64 -0.31 -1.07
C PRO A 55 -1.48 0.16 -2.53
N VAL A 56 -0.50 -0.38 -3.26
CA VAL A 56 -0.31 -0.03 -4.68
C VAL A 56 -1.50 -0.45 -5.54
N HIS A 57 -2.11 -1.62 -5.28
CA HIS A 57 -3.28 -2.09 -6.00
C HIS A 57 -4.48 -1.15 -5.80
N ARG A 58 -4.71 -0.71 -4.54
CA ARG A 58 -5.78 0.27 -4.24
C ARG A 58 -5.56 1.58 -4.96
N ARG A 59 -4.33 2.10 -4.99
CA ARG A 59 -4.00 3.34 -5.69
C ARG A 59 -4.26 3.23 -7.19
N ILE A 60 -3.92 2.10 -7.80
CA ILE A 60 -4.20 1.86 -9.21
C ILE A 60 -5.71 1.85 -9.47
N LEU A 61 -6.47 1.03 -8.73
CA LEU A 61 -7.92 0.92 -8.92
C LEU A 61 -8.64 2.24 -8.65
N TYR A 62 -8.25 2.95 -7.60
CA TYR A 62 -8.80 4.25 -7.28
C TYR A 62 -8.53 5.30 -8.37
N THR A 63 -7.29 5.35 -8.88
CA THR A 63 -6.94 6.24 -10.00
C THR A 63 -7.75 5.92 -11.26
N MET A 64 -7.93 4.63 -11.56
CA MET A 64 -8.74 4.20 -12.71
C MET A 64 -10.21 4.61 -12.53
N PHE A 65 -10.72 4.52 -11.30
CA PHE A 65 -12.08 4.94 -10.96
C PHE A 65 -12.26 6.45 -11.11
N GLU A 66 -11.36 7.27 -10.55
CA GLU A 66 -11.38 8.74 -10.69
C GLU A 66 -11.31 9.20 -12.14
N LYS A 67 -10.51 8.51 -12.97
CA LYS A 67 -10.44 8.75 -14.41
C LYS A 67 -11.66 8.24 -15.17
N GLY A 68 -12.55 7.55 -14.48
CA GLY A 68 -13.75 6.97 -15.09
C GLY A 68 -13.44 5.91 -16.13
N LEU A 69 -12.39 5.09 -15.95
CA LEU A 69 -12.02 3.97 -16.81
C LEU A 69 -12.89 2.74 -16.49
N THR A 70 -14.18 2.91 -16.60
CA THR A 70 -15.19 1.90 -16.26
C THR A 70 -15.28 0.81 -17.34
N PRO A 71 -15.86 -0.36 -17.03
CA PRO A 71 -15.91 -1.50 -17.96
C PRO A 71 -16.68 -1.24 -19.26
N ASP A 72 -17.57 -0.27 -19.24
CA ASP A 72 -18.41 0.16 -20.39
C ASP A 72 -17.70 1.12 -21.33
N LYS A 73 -16.53 1.65 -20.93
CA LYS A 73 -15.78 2.61 -21.74
C LYS A 73 -14.65 1.96 -22.53
N ALA A 74 -14.08 2.75 -23.44
CA ALA A 74 -12.94 2.33 -24.22
C ALA A 74 -11.70 2.07 -23.35
N TYR A 75 -10.79 1.25 -23.84
CA TYR A 75 -9.48 1.06 -23.22
C TYR A 75 -8.63 2.32 -23.29
N HIS A 76 -7.83 2.54 -22.27
CA HIS A 76 -6.87 3.63 -22.20
C HIS A 76 -5.45 3.10 -22.04
N LYS A 77 -4.47 3.83 -22.54
CA LYS A 77 -3.05 3.45 -22.39
C LYS A 77 -2.66 3.28 -20.93
N CYS A 78 -1.99 2.17 -20.62
CA CYS A 78 -1.47 1.94 -19.27
C CYS A 78 -0.54 3.07 -18.82
N ALA A 79 0.16 3.71 -19.77
CA ALA A 79 1.00 4.88 -19.49
C ALA A 79 0.26 6.03 -18.81
N ASP A 80 -0.98 6.26 -19.19
CA ASP A 80 -1.82 7.31 -18.60
C ASP A 80 -2.22 6.98 -17.15
N THR A 81 -2.59 5.71 -16.89
CA THR A 81 -2.89 5.26 -15.54
C THR A 81 -1.65 5.27 -14.64
N VAL A 82 -0.52 4.74 -15.13
CA VAL A 82 0.75 4.71 -14.37
C VAL A 82 1.20 6.12 -14.03
N GLY A 83 1.18 7.05 -15.02
CA GLY A 83 1.55 8.45 -14.80
C GLY A 83 0.68 9.15 -13.77
N ALA A 84 -0.62 8.92 -13.78
CA ALA A 84 -1.55 9.51 -12.81
C ALA A 84 -1.34 8.95 -11.40
N VAL A 85 -1.10 7.64 -11.25
CA VAL A 85 -0.78 7.02 -9.96
C VAL A 85 0.49 7.61 -9.37
N LEU A 86 1.54 7.80 -10.19
CA LEU A 86 2.80 8.39 -9.75
C LEU A 86 2.63 9.84 -9.32
N GLY A 87 1.90 10.62 -10.11
CA GLY A 87 1.72 12.04 -9.85
C GLY A 87 0.89 12.35 -8.61
N SER A 88 -0.06 11.50 -8.27
CA SER A 88 -1.04 11.80 -7.19
C SER A 88 -0.86 10.96 -5.93
N TYR A 89 -0.43 9.69 -6.05
CA TYR A 89 -0.58 8.74 -4.92
C TYR A 89 0.66 7.93 -4.59
N HIS A 90 1.62 7.79 -5.50
CA HIS A 90 2.71 6.83 -5.32
C HIS A 90 4.06 7.39 -5.80
N PRO A 91 4.79 8.18 -4.98
CA PRO A 91 6.06 8.79 -5.35
C PRO A 91 7.22 7.77 -5.38
N HIS A 92 7.10 6.74 -6.22
CA HIS A 92 8.08 5.67 -6.43
C HIS A 92 8.27 5.41 -7.94
N GLY A 93 9.10 4.44 -8.31
CA GLY A 93 9.36 4.15 -9.72
C GLY A 93 8.13 3.63 -10.50
N ASP A 94 8.03 4.01 -11.75
CA ASP A 94 6.98 3.63 -12.70
C ASP A 94 6.88 2.11 -12.93
N ALA A 95 8.04 1.44 -12.98
CA ALA A 95 8.11 -0.01 -13.16
C ALA A 95 7.31 -0.76 -12.08
N SER A 96 7.42 -0.34 -10.81
CA SER A 96 6.72 -1.00 -9.70
C SER A 96 5.19 -0.86 -9.80
N VAL A 97 4.71 0.28 -10.27
CA VAL A 97 3.28 0.54 -10.50
C VAL A 97 2.78 -0.27 -11.70
N TYR A 98 3.55 -0.28 -12.79
CA TYR A 98 3.18 -1.04 -13.97
C TYR A 98 3.15 -2.55 -13.72
N ASP A 99 4.16 -3.10 -13.03
CA ASP A 99 4.19 -4.53 -12.66
C ASP A 99 2.98 -4.93 -11.79
N ALA A 100 2.58 -4.04 -10.88
CA ALA A 100 1.38 -4.27 -10.08
C ALA A 100 0.10 -4.24 -10.94
N LEU A 101 -0.03 -3.30 -11.87
CA LEU A 101 -1.14 -3.21 -12.81
C LEU A 101 -1.21 -4.45 -13.70
N VAL A 102 -0.07 -4.90 -14.23
CA VAL A 102 0.03 -6.11 -15.04
C VAL A 102 -0.50 -7.32 -14.28
N ARG A 103 -0.08 -7.52 -13.03
CA ARG A 103 -0.57 -8.64 -12.21
C ARG A 103 -2.07 -8.63 -12.00
N LEU A 104 -2.69 -7.45 -11.85
CA LEU A 104 -4.14 -7.32 -11.74
C LEU A 104 -4.89 -7.71 -13.02
N ALA A 105 -4.22 -7.69 -14.18
CA ALA A 105 -4.78 -8.05 -15.48
C ALA A 105 -4.46 -9.47 -15.93
N GLN A 106 -3.58 -10.19 -15.21
CA GLN A 106 -3.18 -11.55 -15.57
C GLN A 106 -4.15 -12.60 -15.00
N SER A 107 -4.75 -13.40 -15.87
CA SER A 107 -5.68 -14.48 -15.49
C SER A 107 -5.02 -15.62 -14.71
N PHE A 108 -3.72 -15.81 -14.88
CA PHE A 108 -2.93 -16.81 -14.15
C PHE A 108 -2.39 -16.31 -12.79
N SER A 109 -2.36 -14.98 -12.59
CA SER A 109 -1.92 -14.37 -11.32
C SER A 109 -3.09 -14.09 -10.37
N MET A 110 -4.27 -13.85 -10.89
CA MET A 110 -5.46 -13.47 -10.13
C MET A 110 -6.61 -14.44 -10.38
N ARG A 111 -7.29 -14.86 -9.31
CA ARG A 111 -8.53 -15.67 -9.45
C ARG A 111 -9.61 -14.92 -10.22
N TYR A 112 -9.74 -13.63 -9.95
CA TYR A 112 -10.60 -12.71 -10.68
C TYR A 112 -9.76 -11.49 -11.08
N MET A 113 -9.66 -11.24 -12.38
CA MET A 113 -8.96 -10.08 -12.89
C MET A 113 -9.69 -8.80 -12.48
N LEU A 114 -8.97 -7.88 -11.85
CA LEU A 114 -9.51 -6.58 -11.45
C LEU A 114 -9.31 -5.53 -12.54
N VAL A 115 -8.38 -5.78 -13.43
CA VAL A 115 -8.10 -4.96 -14.61
C VAL A 115 -8.37 -5.79 -15.86
N ASP A 116 -9.12 -5.23 -16.78
CA ASP A 116 -9.34 -5.75 -18.12
C ASP A 116 -8.29 -5.12 -19.03
N GLY A 117 -7.36 -5.94 -19.53
CA GLY A 117 -6.22 -5.49 -20.31
C GLY A 117 -6.29 -5.88 -21.78
N GLN A 118 -5.84 -4.98 -22.65
CA GLN A 118 -5.68 -5.23 -24.07
C GLN A 118 -4.22 -5.09 -24.48
N GLY A 119 -3.68 -6.14 -25.09
CA GLY A 119 -2.27 -6.23 -25.47
C GLY A 119 -1.55 -7.39 -24.78
N ASN A 120 -0.22 -7.37 -24.81
CA ASN A 120 0.59 -8.41 -24.16
C ASN A 120 0.89 -8.05 -22.71
N PHE A 121 0.28 -8.78 -21.79
CA PHE A 121 0.49 -8.70 -20.34
C PHE A 121 1.37 -9.83 -19.79
N GLY A 122 2.15 -10.48 -20.66
CA GLY A 122 2.99 -11.62 -20.29
C GLY A 122 2.27 -12.96 -20.42
N SER A 123 3.02 -14.04 -20.19
CA SER A 123 2.52 -15.40 -20.27
C SER A 123 2.89 -16.23 -19.04
N VAL A 124 2.25 -17.39 -18.89
CA VAL A 124 2.61 -18.39 -17.86
C VAL A 124 4.02 -18.92 -18.06
N ASP A 125 4.48 -18.95 -19.32
CA ASP A 125 5.81 -19.45 -19.69
C ASP A 125 6.96 -18.49 -19.35
N GLY A 126 6.61 -17.31 -18.78
CA GLY A 126 7.59 -16.35 -18.29
C GLY A 126 7.92 -15.22 -19.26
N ASP A 127 7.17 -15.08 -20.34
CA ASP A 127 7.34 -13.92 -21.22
C ASP A 127 7.01 -12.62 -20.48
N PRO A 128 7.84 -11.59 -20.59
CA PRO A 128 7.57 -10.31 -19.97
C PRO A 128 6.40 -9.57 -20.65
N PRO A 129 5.70 -8.72 -19.94
CA PRO A 129 4.68 -7.85 -20.54
C PRO A 129 5.32 -6.85 -21.49
N ALA A 130 4.57 -6.42 -22.49
CA ALA A 130 4.97 -5.30 -23.34
C ALA A 130 5.06 -4.01 -22.53
N ALA A 131 5.86 -3.04 -23.00
CA ALA A 131 5.98 -1.76 -22.31
C ALA A 131 4.61 -1.04 -22.19
N TYR A 132 4.38 -0.35 -21.08
CA TYR A 132 3.10 0.29 -20.70
C TYR A 132 2.58 1.31 -21.73
N ARG A 133 3.43 1.78 -22.64
CA ARG A 133 3.03 2.66 -23.77
C ARG A 133 2.27 1.92 -24.87
N TYR A 134 2.40 0.60 -24.94
CA TYR A 134 1.73 -0.23 -25.95
C TYR A 134 0.49 -0.92 -25.44
N THR A 135 0.45 -1.24 -24.15
CA THR A 135 -0.68 -1.91 -23.50
C THR A 135 -1.78 -0.93 -23.13
N GLU A 136 -3.00 -1.42 -23.11
CA GLU A 136 -4.17 -0.65 -22.73
C GLU A 136 -4.95 -1.38 -21.63
N ALA A 137 -5.63 -0.63 -20.79
CA ALA A 137 -6.37 -1.20 -19.67
C ALA A 137 -7.62 -0.40 -19.34
N ARG A 138 -8.57 -1.07 -18.72
CA ARG A 138 -9.75 -0.50 -18.05
C ARG A 138 -10.10 -1.35 -16.85
N MET A 139 -10.99 -0.87 -16.01
CA MET A 139 -11.47 -1.64 -14.86
C MET A 139 -12.33 -2.82 -15.32
N SER A 140 -12.26 -3.94 -14.60
CA SER A 140 -13.24 -5.01 -14.74
C SER A 140 -14.52 -4.70 -13.97
N LYS A 141 -15.61 -5.42 -14.27
CA LYS A 141 -16.89 -5.25 -13.56
C LYS A 141 -16.76 -5.52 -12.06
N ILE A 142 -16.00 -6.55 -11.68
CA ILE A 142 -15.80 -6.89 -10.28
C ILE A 142 -15.00 -5.82 -9.52
N ALA A 143 -14.05 -5.16 -10.18
CA ALA A 143 -13.32 -4.05 -9.58
C ALA A 143 -14.22 -2.84 -9.32
N LEU A 144 -15.18 -2.58 -10.21
CA LEU A 144 -16.16 -1.51 -10.01
C LEU A 144 -17.07 -1.78 -8.81
N GLU A 145 -17.51 -3.02 -8.61
CA GLU A 145 -18.30 -3.41 -7.44
C GLU A 145 -17.54 -3.22 -6.13
N MET A 146 -16.22 -3.49 -6.12
CA MET A 146 -15.37 -3.26 -4.94
C MET A 146 -15.26 -1.78 -4.55
N LEU A 147 -15.54 -0.86 -5.48
CA LEU A 147 -15.43 0.59 -5.28
C LEU A 147 -16.78 1.29 -5.14
N THR A 148 -17.88 0.55 -5.13
CA THR A 148 -19.25 1.11 -5.12
C THR A 148 -19.45 2.10 -3.96
N ASP A 149 -18.92 1.80 -2.79
CA ASP A 149 -19.12 2.58 -1.58
C ASP A 149 -17.94 3.51 -1.23
N ILE A 150 -16.99 3.70 -2.16
CA ILE A 150 -15.75 4.43 -1.87
C ILE A 150 -15.98 5.90 -1.51
N HIS A 151 -17.09 6.48 -1.93
CA HIS A 151 -17.47 7.86 -1.59
C HIS A 151 -18.26 7.96 -0.29
N LEU A 152 -18.62 6.84 0.33
CA LEU A 152 -19.27 6.86 1.63
C LEU A 152 -18.27 7.34 2.69
N SER A 153 -18.70 8.34 3.47
CA SER A 153 -17.84 8.86 4.53
C SER A 153 -17.61 7.80 5.60
N LEU A 154 -16.45 7.87 6.27
CA LEU A 154 -16.10 7.00 7.40
C LEU A 154 -17.15 7.02 8.52
N ILE A 155 -17.99 8.06 8.61
CA ILE A 155 -19.10 8.17 9.54
C ILE A 155 -20.11 7.04 9.29
N HIS A 156 -20.41 6.71 8.06
CA HIS A 156 -21.34 5.63 7.71
C HIS A 156 -20.75 4.23 7.97
N ILE A 157 -19.42 4.09 7.98
CA ILE A 157 -18.73 2.83 8.27
C ILE A 157 -18.61 2.60 9.79
N SER A 158 -18.51 3.67 10.58
CA SER A 158 -18.33 3.58 12.04
C SER A 158 -19.64 3.66 12.86
N GLU A 159 -20.75 4.03 12.25
CA GLU A 159 -22.04 4.19 12.94
C GLU A 159 -22.85 2.92 13.26
N PRO A 160 -22.66 1.75 12.64
CA PRO A 160 -23.40 0.54 13.08
C PRO A 160 -23.21 0.20 14.55
N THR A 161 -22.10 0.66 15.16
CA THR A 161 -21.82 0.41 16.58
C THR A 161 -22.38 1.47 17.51
N ARG A 162 -22.79 2.64 17.00
CA ARG A 162 -23.32 3.72 17.84
C ARG A 162 -24.81 3.58 18.13
N HIS A 163 -25.58 3.00 17.19
CA HIS A 163 -27.01 2.77 17.37
C HIS A 163 -27.35 1.61 18.33
N LEU A 164 -26.42 0.74 18.63
CA LEU A 164 -26.61 -0.38 19.59
C LEU A 164 -26.34 0.03 21.04
N ARG A 165 -26.04 1.30 21.33
CA ARG A 165 -25.74 1.80 22.68
C ARG A 165 -26.81 2.71 23.29
N ILE A 166 -27.94 2.88 22.61
CA ILE A 166 -29.09 3.67 23.12
C ILE A 166 -30.32 2.78 23.07
N SER A 167 -30.35 1.81 23.96
CA SER A 167 -31.57 1.16 24.46
C SER A 167 -31.32 0.63 25.87
#